data_b5302617ba477866a72594ca680459bc
#
_entry.id   b5302617ba477866a72594ca680459bc
#
_cell.length_a   1.000
_cell.length_b   1.000
_cell.length_c   1.000
_cell.angle_alpha   90.00
_cell.angle_beta   90.00
_cell.angle_gamma   90.00
#
_symmetry.space_group_name_H-M   'P 1'
#
loop_
_entity.id
_entity.type
_entity.pdbx_description
1 polymer ?
#
loop_
_entity_poly.entity_id
_entity_poly.type
_entity_poly.pdbx_seq_one_letter_code
_entity_poly.pdbx_strand_id
1 'polypeptide(L)'
;DVYKRQGMGRSSRAPASDYARAIDTLLDAGLEYRRFGAGALMLAHVAAGQLHAYYEAHMNSWDALAGMLLIEEAGGTCNAFLANAGLRRGNLVLAGCASVQPRLAALLAK
;
A
#
# COMPACT_ATOMS: atom_id res chain seq x y z
N ASP A 1 -15.60 -10.12 4.02
CA ASP A 1 -14.83 -10.17 2.78
C ASP A 1 -13.41 -9.69 3.02
N VAL A 2 -12.43 -10.57 2.76
CA VAL A 2 -11.02 -10.30 3.07
C VAL A 2 -10.41 -9.18 2.24
N TYR A 3 -11.04 -8.75 1.16
CA TYR A 3 -10.50 -7.72 0.29
C TYR A 3 -10.98 -6.31 0.60
N LYS A 4 -11.85 -6.13 1.58
CA LYS A 4 -12.54 -4.86 1.73
C LYS A 4 -11.85 -3.83 2.61
N ARG A 5 -10.73 -4.17 3.24
CA ARG A 5 -10.07 -3.25 4.18
C ARG A 5 -8.69 -2.83 3.70
N GLN A 6 -8.66 -2.10 2.60
CA GLN A 6 -7.43 -1.54 2.05
C GLN A 6 -7.22 -0.11 2.52
N GLY A 7 -5.99 0.21 2.89
CA GLY A 7 -5.59 1.58 3.12
C GLY A 7 -5.07 2.21 1.84
N MET A 8 -5.37 3.48 1.64
CA MET A 8 -4.89 4.25 0.50
C MET A 8 -4.24 5.52 0.98
N GLY A 9 -3.09 5.85 0.42
CA GLY A 9 -2.39 7.09 0.67
C GLY A 9 -2.36 7.98 -0.57
N ARG A 10 -2.41 9.28 -0.34
CA ARG A 10 -2.30 10.28 -1.39
C ARG A 10 -0.93 10.93 -1.32
N SER A 11 -0.16 10.79 -2.39
CA SER A 11 1.16 11.43 -2.48
C SER A 11 1.11 12.64 -3.38
N SER A 12 1.74 13.75 -2.94
CA SER A 12 1.90 14.94 -3.78
C SER A 12 2.89 14.71 -4.92
N ARG A 13 3.69 13.64 -4.87
CA ARG A 13 4.65 13.30 -5.92
C ARG A 13 4.04 12.49 -7.06
N ALA A 14 2.83 11.97 -6.89
CA ALA A 14 2.13 11.25 -7.93
C ALA A 14 0.98 12.11 -8.46
N PRO A 15 0.66 12.05 -9.76
CA PRO A 15 -0.47 12.78 -10.29
C PRO A 15 -1.78 12.39 -9.62
N ALA A 16 -2.68 13.37 -9.44
CA ALA A 16 -3.99 13.10 -8.86
C ALA A 16 -4.77 12.05 -9.67
N SER A 17 -4.54 12.02 -11.00
CA SER A 17 -5.19 11.03 -11.87
C SER A 17 -4.76 9.59 -11.55
N ASP A 18 -3.52 9.39 -11.08
CA ASP A 18 -3.07 8.04 -10.68
C ASP A 18 -3.81 7.57 -9.43
N TYR A 19 -4.00 8.48 -8.47
CA TYR A 19 -4.76 8.16 -7.26
C TYR A 19 -6.23 7.85 -7.60
N ALA A 20 -6.86 8.68 -8.43
CA ALA A 20 -8.24 8.48 -8.85
C ALA A 20 -8.40 7.17 -9.61
N ARG A 21 -7.45 6.82 -10.47
CA ARG A 21 -7.48 5.58 -11.23
C ARG A 21 -7.34 4.36 -10.34
N ALA A 22 -6.49 4.44 -9.31
CA ALA A 22 -6.35 3.35 -8.33
C ALA A 22 -7.66 3.13 -7.58
N ILE A 23 -8.31 4.22 -7.14
CA ILE A 23 -9.61 4.13 -6.46
C ILE A 23 -10.66 3.51 -7.40
N ASP A 24 -10.72 3.98 -8.64
CA ASP A 24 -11.66 3.46 -9.62
C ASP A 24 -11.46 1.95 -9.83
N THR A 25 -10.20 1.52 -9.96
CA THR A 25 -9.86 0.10 -10.10
C THR A 25 -10.35 -0.71 -8.91
N LEU A 26 -10.12 -0.22 -7.68
CA LEU A 26 -10.56 -0.93 -6.48
C LEU A 26 -12.08 -1.03 -6.41
N LEU A 27 -12.77 0.07 -6.63
CA LEU A 27 -14.24 0.09 -6.56
C LEU A 27 -14.86 -0.79 -7.63
N ASP A 28 -14.30 -0.78 -8.84
CA ASP A 28 -14.79 -1.62 -9.94
C ASP A 28 -14.62 -3.11 -9.65
N ALA A 29 -13.59 -3.47 -8.87
CA ALA A 29 -13.37 -4.84 -8.43
C ALA A 29 -14.19 -5.23 -7.20
N GLY A 30 -15.05 -4.34 -6.70
CA GLY A 30 -15.90 -4.61 -5.53
C GLY A 30 -15.17 -4.46 -4.20
N LEU A 31 -14.05 -3.74 -4.19
CA LEU A 31 -13.24 -3.57 -2.99
C LEU A 31 -13.52 -2.22 -2.33
N GLU A 32 -13.22 -2.11 -1.06
CA GLU A 32 -13.33 -0.87 -0.31
C GLU A 32 -11.94 -0.37 0.08
N TYR A 33 -11.86 0.90 0.42
CA TYR A 33 -10.62 1.50 0.89
C TYR A 33 -10.88 2.45 2.06
N ARG A 34 -9.81 2.77 2.79
CA ARG A 34 -9.81 3.74 3.88
C ARG A 34 -8.65 4.70 3.66
N ARG A 35 -8.83 5.95 4.04
CA ARG A 35 -7.79 6.96 3.97
C ARG A 35 -7.69 7.68 5.32
N PHE A 36 -6.69 7.30 6.13
CA PHE A 36 -6.48 7.92 7.44
C PHE A 36 -5.50 9.10 7.38
N GLY A 37 -4.81 9.28 6.26
CA GLY A 37 -3.92 10.41 6.07
C GLY A 37 -2.52 10.26 6.65
N ALA A 38 -2.17 9.10 7.19
CA ALA A 38 -0.86 8.84 7.78
C ALA A 38 -0.34 7.47 7.35
N GLY A 39 0.57 7.45 6.36
CA GLY A 39 1.05 6.20 5.76
C GLY A 39 1.73 5.28 6.74
N ALA A 40 2.63 5.79 7.58
CA ALA A 40 3.32 4.97 8.57
C ALA A 40 2.35 4.30 9.54
N LEU A 41 1.33 5.03 9.99
CA LEU A 41 0.31 4.49 10.87
C LEU A 41 -0.53 3.43 10.16
N MET A 42 -0.87 3.65 8.90
CA MET A 42 -1.65 2.67 8.13
C MET A 42 -0.88 1.38 7.90
N LEU A 43 0.43 1.45 7.67
CA LEU A 43 1.28 0.27 7.59
C LEU A 43 1.28 -0.50 8.91
N ALA A 44 1.32 0.21 10.05
CA ALA A 44 1.22 -0.43 11.36
C ALA A 44 -0.12 -1.13 11.55
N HIS A 45 -1.22 -0.55 11.07
CA HIS A 45 -2.53 -1.21 11.11
C HIS A 45 -2.58 -2.47 10.26
N VAL A 46 -1.90 -2.47 9.11
CA VAL A 46 -1.77 -3.68 8.28
C VAL A 46 -1.01 -4.76 9.06
N ALA A 47 0.13 -4.39 9.66
CA ALA A 47 0.93 -5.33 10.45
C ALA A 47 0.13 -5.91 11.61
N ALA A 48 -0.74 -5.12 12.23
CA ALA A 48 -1.58 -5.53 13.34
C ALA A 48 -2.83 -6.33 12.90
N GLY A 49 -3.03 -6.53 11.60
CA GLY A 49 -4.17 -7.28 11.09
C GLY A 49 -5.47 -6.49 11.01
N GLN A 50 -5.43 -5.18 11.20
CA GLN A 50 -6.63 -4.33 11.18
C GLN A 50 -7.01 -3.87 9.77
N LEU A 51 -6.04 -3.84 8.86
CA LEU A 51 -6.24 -3.64 7.42
C LEU A 51 -5.63 -4.81 6.67
N HIS A 52 -6.14 -5.12 5.49
CA HIS A 52 -5.61 -6.22 4.69
C HIS A 52 -4.39 -5.80 3.88
N ALA A 53 -4.33 -4.55 3.44
CA ALA A 53 -3.23 -4.03 2.64
C ALA A 53 -3.20 -2.51 2.67
N TYR A 54 -2.08 -1.94 2.22
CA TYR A 54 -1.92 -0.50 2.04
C TYR A 54 -1.25 -0.21 0.72
N TYR A 55 -1.77 0.76 0.02
CA TYR A 55 -1.21 1.26 -1.24
C TYR A 55 -0.99 2.75 -1.18
N GLU A 56 0.18 3.18 -1.61
CA GLU A 56 0.47 4.59 -1.88
C GLU A 56 1.42 4.68 -3.06
N ALA A 57 1.13 5.57 -4.00
CA ALA A 57 1.90 5.67 -5.24
C ALA A 57 3.35 6.10 -5.03
N HIS A 58 3.63 6.82 -3.94
CA HIS A 58 4.99 7.19 -3.57
C HIS A 58 5.07 7.47 -2.08
N MET A 59 6.03 6.84 -1.41
CA MET A 59 6.41 7.14 -0.02
C MET A 59 7.91 7.34 0.06
N ASN A 60 8.33 8.22 0.95
CA ASN A 60 9.74 8.33 1.30
C ASN A 60 10.16 7.15 2.16
N SER A 61 11.46 6.77 2.10
CA SER A 61 11.94 5.60 2.81
C SER A 61 11.74 5.70 4.33
N TRP A 62 11.90 6.89 4.90
CA TRP A 62 11.75 7.08 6.35
C TRP A 62 10.30 6.91 6.82
N ASP A 63 9.33 7.01 5.93
CA ASP A 63 7.92 6.75 6.26
C ASP A 63 7.52 5.30 6.03
N ALA A 64 8.23 4.59 5.17
CA ALA A 64 7.81 3.28 4.67
C ALA A 64 8.54 2.10 5.32
N LEU A 65 9.85 2.19 5.53
CA LEU A 65 10.66 1.00 5.80
C LEU A 65 10.33 0.32 7.12
N ALA A 66 10.12 1.08 8.19
CA ALA A 66 9.80 0.46 9.49
C ALA A 66 8.47 -0.29 9.43
N GLY A 67 7.46 0.30 8.80
CA GLY A 67 6.15 -0.33 8.65
C GLY A 67 6.19 -1.56 7.77
N MET A 68 6.96 -1.51 6.69
CA MET A 68 7.12 -2.67 5.80
C MET A 68 7.82 -3.83 6.51
N LEU A 69 8.84 -3.52 7.33
CA LEU A 69 9.49 -4.55 8.14
C LEU A 69 8.51 -5.19 9.11
N LEU A 70 7.69 -4.39 9.78
CA LEU A 70 6.65 -4.93 10.68
C LEU A 70 5.69 -5.86 9.96
N ILE A 71 5.29 -5.51 8.75
CA ILE A 71 4.39 -6.34 7.96
C ILE A 71 5.06 -7.66 7.58
N GLU A 72 6.32 -7.62 7.16
CA GLU A 72 7.06 -8.85 6.83
C GLU A 72 7.25 -9.74 8.04
N GLU A 73 7.58 -9.16 9.20
CA GLU A 73 7.71 -9.92 10.45
C GLU A 73 6.37 -10.52 10.89
N ALA A 74 5.27 -9.89 10.55
CA ALA A 74 3.93 -10.41 10.84
C ALA A 74 3.45 -11.45 9.81
N GLY A 75 4.27 -11.80 8.83
CA GLY A 75 3.94 -12.80 7.82
C GLY A 75 3.32 -12.23 6.55
N GLY A 76 3.25 -10.91 6.41
CA GLY A 76 2.76 -10.27 5.20
C GLY A 76 3.82 -10.15 4.12
N THR A 77 3.47 -9.55 3.00
CA THR A 77 4.36 -9.34 1.87
C THR A 77 4.34 -7.88 1.43
N CYS A 78 5.47 -7.44 0.87
CA CYS A 78 5.66 -6.07 0.40
C CYS A 78 6.26 -6.10 -1.00
N ASN A 79 6.02 -5.02 -1.76
CA ASN A 79 6.73 -4.83 -3.02
C ASN A 79 8.22 -4.54 -2.77
N ALA A 80 9.02 -4.57 -3.84
CA ALA A 80 10.46 -4.33 -3.77
C ALA A 80 10.76 -2.83 -3.63
N PHE A 81 10.51 -2.27 -2.46
CA PHE A 81 10.61 -0.83 -2.22
C PHE A 81 12.01 -0.27 -2.49
N LEU A 82 13.04 -1.05 -2.20
CA LEU A 82 14.43 -0.58 -2.38
C LEU A 82 14.89 -0.57 -3.84
N ALA A 83 14.12 -1.16 -4.75
CA ALA A 83 14.42 -1.12 -6.18
C ALA A 83 14.44 0.33 -6.69
N ASN A 84 15.18 0.58 -7.76
CA ASN A 84 15.24 1.90 -8.43
C ASN A 84 15.64 3.03 -7.47
N ALA A 85 16.62 2.76 -6.59
CA ALA A 85 17.10 3.72 -5.61
C ALA A 85 16.01 4.16 -4.61
N GLY A 86 15.12 3.26 -4.22
CA GLY A 86 14.01 3.54 -3.32
C GLY A 86 14.43 4.11 -1.97
N LEU A 87 15.62 3.74 -1.46
CA LEU A 87 16.12 4.29 -0.21
C LEU A 87 16.28 5.81 -0.27
N ARG A 88 16.79 6.32 -1.38
CA ARG A 88 17.03 7.77 -1.55
C ARG A 88 15.85 8.50 -2.16
N ARG A 89 15.19 7.88 -3.14
CA ARG A 89 14.14 8.52 -3.94
C ARG A 89 12.75 8.25 -3.44
N GLY A 90 12.60 7.25 -2.55
CA GLY A 90 11.30 6.72 -2.25
C GLY A 90 10.78 5.83 -3.38
N ASN A 91 9.63 5.27 -3.17
CA ASN A 91 9.02 4.38 -4.14
C ASN A 91 7.54 4.19 -3.81
N LEU A 92 6.84 3.56 -4.72
CA LEU A 92 5.52 3.00 -4.52
C LEU A 92 5.55 2.03 -3.32
N VAL A 93 4.49 2.03 -2.52
CA VAL A 93 4.27 1.04 -1.47
C VAL A 93 3.01 0.26 -1.78
N LEU A 94 3.13 -1.05 -1.79
CA LEU A 94 2.00 -1.97 -1.79
C LEU A 94 2.36 -3.12 -0.86
N ALA A 95 1.81 -3.09 0.33
CA ALA A 95 2.13 -4.03 1.39
C ALA A 95 0.84 -4.58 1.98
N GLY A 96 0.84 -5.85 2.38
CA GLY A 96 -0.37 -6.43 2.92
C GLY A 96 -0.19 -7.86 3.35
N CYS A 97 -1.29 -8.48 3.76
CA CYS A 97 -1.26 -9.90 4.09
C CYS A 97 -0.95 -10.72 2.84
N ALA A 98 -0.31 -11.87 3.06
CA ALA A 98 0.27 -12.65 1.97
C ALA A 98 -0.76 -13.11 0.93
N SER A 99 -2.02 -13.27 1.33
CA SER A 99 -3.08 -13.69 0.42
C SER A 99 -3.66 -12.55 -0.43
N VAL A 100 -3.52 -11.31 0.03
CA VAL A 100 -4.17 -10.16 -0.62
C VAL A 100 -3.19 -9.31 -1.43
N GLN A 101 -1.98 -9.10 -0.91
CA GLN A 101 -1.01 -8.20 -1.54
C GLN A 101 -0.72 -8.57 -3.01
N PRO A 102 -0.44 -9.84 -3.36
CA PRO A 102 -0.18 -10.16 -4.76
C PRO A 102 -1.37 -9.91 -5.70
N ARG A 103 -2.57 -10.09 -5.21
CA ARG A 103 -3.79 -9.84 -6.00
C ARG A 103 -4.01 -8.36 -6.25
N LEU A 104 -3.75 -7.52 -5.24
CA LEU A 104 -3.82 -6.07 -5.42
C LEU A 104 -2.71 -5.60 -6.34
N ALA A 105 -1.52 -6.16 -6.25
CA ALA A 105 -0.42 -5.83 -7.16
C ALA A 105 -0.83 -6.09 -8.61
N ALA A 106 -1.47 -7.21 -8.89
CA ALA A 106 -1.93 -7.53 -10.24
C ALA A 106 -3.03 -6.57 -10.70
N LEU A 107 -3.97 -6.20 -9.82
CA LEU A 107 -5.03 -5.26 -10.16
C LEU A 107 -4.49 -3.86 -10.45
N LEU A 108 -3.61 -3.36 -9.60
CA LEU A 108 -3.12 -1.98 -9.69
C LEU A 108 -2.01 -1.79 -10.74
N ALA A 109 -1.46 -2.88 -11.26
CA ALA A 109 -0.46 -2.83 -12.32
C ALA A 109 -1.07 -2.56 -13.71
N LYS A 110 -2.37 -2.63 -13.84
CA LYS A 110 -3.07 -2.48 -15.13
C LYS A 110 -3.27 -1.03 -15.53
#